data_5b2687f1341df76923d54c12bcbc0f94
#
_entry.id   5b2687f1341df76923d54c12bcbc0f94
#
_cell.length_a   1.000
_cell.length_b   1.000
_cell.length_c   1.000
_cell.angle_alpha   90.00
_cell.angle_beta   90.00
_cell.angle_gamma   90.00
#
_symmetry.space_group_name_H-M   'P 1'
#
loop_
_entity.id
_entity.type
_entity.pdbx_description
1 polymer ?
#
loop_
_entity_poly.entity_id
_entity_poly.type
_entity_poly.pdbx_seq_one_letter_code
_entity_poly.pdbx_strand_id
1 'polypeptide(L)'
;MNQDHALREHLVYLLNDGGAHVGFDEAVADWPEKLRGVKPEGAPHTAWKLLEHLRIAQRDILEFSRNAKHVSPKFPAGYWPPTATPPQTTSWDQSIAAYQSDHATMVKLVTDPATDLFARIPWGEGQTILREAMLVADHAAYHVGQLVLLRRLLGNWKDS
;
A
#
# COMPACT_ATOMS: atom_id res chain seq x y z
N MET A 1 -4.77 30.73 0.75
CA MET A 1 -5.05 29.27 0.79
C MET A 1 -5.11 28.91 2.26
N ASN A 2 -6.15 28.17 2.72
CA ASN A 2 -6.24 27.72 4.10
C ASN A 2 -5.17 26.63 4.32
N GLN A 3 -4.49 26.63 5.47
CA GLN A 3 -3.44 25.67 5.79
C GLN A 3 -3.96 24.21 5.77
N ASP A 4 -5.17 23.98 6.24
CA ASP A 4 -5.81 22.66 6.21
C ASP A 4 -5.99 22.16 4.76
N HIS A 5 -6.46 23.02 3.87
CA HIS A 5 -6.63 22.68 2.46
C HIS A 5 -5.28 22.32 1.79
N ALA A 6 -4.25 23.13 2.01
CA ALA A 6 -2.93 22.87 1.47
C ALA A 6 -2.33 21.55 2.01
N LEU A 7 -2.53 21.27 3.30
CA LEU A 7 -2.09 20.01 3.91
C LEU A 7 -2.76 18.80 3.24
N ARG A 8 -4.10 18.85 3.04
CA ARG A 8 -4.84 17.75 2.40
C ARG A 8 -4.40 17.54 0.95
N GLU A 9 -4.20 18.61 0.19
CA GLU A 9 -3.67 18.53 -1.17
C GLU A 9 -2.31 17.85 -1.22
N HIS A 10 -1.38 18.20 -0.30
CA HIS A 10 -0.06 17.58 -0.24
C HIS A 10 -0.11 16.12 0.25
N LEU A 11 -1.01 15.78 1.16
CA LEU A 11 -1.23 14.38 1.57
C LEU A 11 -1.77 13.53 0.41
N VAL A 12 -2.74 14.05 -0.34
CA VAL A 12 -3.28 13.37 -1.52
C VAL A 12 -2.22 13.21 -2.59
N TYR A 13 -1.40 14.25 -2.83
CA TYR A 13 -0.27 14.16 -3.74
C TYR A 13 0.71 13.07 -3.33
N LEU A 14 1.02 12.97 -2.03
CA LEU A 14 1.92 11.95 -1.50
C LEU A 14 1.32 10.54 -1.56
N LEU A 15 0.04 10.38 -1.24
CA LEU A 15 -0.70 9.13 -1.36
C LEU A 15 -0.74 8.64 -2.81
N ASN A 16 -0.88 9.54 -3.77
CA ASN A 16 -0.84 9.25 -5.21
C ASN A 16 0.61 9.25 -5.76
N ASP A 17 1.53 8.62 -5.01
CA ASP A 17 2.94 8.35 -5.38
C ASP A 17 3.87 9.57 -5.46
N GLY A 18 3.40 10.79 -5.17
CA GLY A 18 4.22 11.99 -4.99
C GLY A 18 5.09 12.43 -6.19
N GLY A 19 5.01 11.76 -7.32
CA GLY A 19 5.74 12.11 -8.56
C GLY A 19 7.28 11.99 -8.52
N ALA A 20 7.85 11.50 -7.40
CA ALA A 20 9.30 11.38 -7.23
C ALA A 20 9.86 10.01 -7.63
N HIS A 21 8.98 9.03 -7.79
CA HIS A 21 9.32 7.65 -8.15
C HIS A 21 8.17 7.00 -8.92
N VAL A 22 8.39 5.77 -9.39
CA VAL A 22 7.37 4.94 -10.02
C VAL A 22 6.24 4.65 -9.04
N GLY A 23 4.99 4.77 -9.50
CA GLY A 23 3.81 4.49 -8.70
C GLY A 23 3.47 3.00 -8.61
N PHE A 24 2.52 2.69 -7.71
CA PHE A 24 2.05 1.32 -7.49
C PHE A 24 1.51 0.69 -8.77
N ASP A 25 0.64 1.39 -9.51
CA ASP A 25 0.00 0.85 -10.71
C ASP A 25 1.03 0.47 -11.78
N GLU A 26 2.02 1.30 -12.02
CA GLU A 26 3.10 1.00 -12.96
C GLU A 26 3.99 -0.15 -12.46
N ALA A 27 4.28 -0.20 -11.18
CA ALA A 27 5.10 -1.26 -10.58
C ALA A 27 4.46 -2.64 -10.70
N VAL A 28 3.13 -2.75 -10.69
CA VAL A 28 2.40 -4.03 -10.78
C VAL A 28 1.85 -4.34 -12.17
N ALA A 29 1.85 -3.37 -13.10
CA ALA A 29 1.32 -3.53 -14.45
C ALA A 29 2.05 -4.62 -15.24
N ASP A 30 1.32 -5.36 -16.06
CA ASP A 30 1.87 -6.36 -17.01
C ASP A 30 2.88 -7.34 -16.40
N TRP A 31 2.69 -7.70 -15.13
CA TRP A 31 3.58 -8.67 -14.47
C TRP A 31 3.31 -10.08 -14.98
N PRO A 32 4.27 -10.73 -15.68
CA PRO A 32 4.07 -12.06 -16.21
C PRO A 32 3.71 -13.06 -15.11
N GLU A 33 2.67 -13.87 -15.35
CA GLU A 33 2.16 -14.83 -14.37
C GLU A 33 3.28 -15.75 -13.83
N LYS A 34 4.11 -16.26 -14.73
CA LYS A 34 5.23 -17.15 -14.39
C LYS A 34 6.30 -16.51 -13.48
N LEU A 35 6.36 -15.18 -13.38
CA LEU A 35 7.34 -14.46 -12.57
C LEU A 35 6.78 -14.00 -11.21
N ARG A 36 5.46 -14.03 -10.99
CA ARG A 36 4.81 -13.52 -9.77
C ARG A 36 5.29 -14.22 -8.50
N GLY A 37 5.65 -15.50 -8.60
CA GLY A 37 6.16 -16.34 -7.50
C GLY A 37 7.65 -16.61 -7.54
N VAL A 38 8.38 -16.03 -8.49
CA VAL A 38 9.84 -16.23 -8.59
C VAL A 38 10.55 -15.32 -7.60
N LYS A 39 11.52 -15.88 -6.88
CA LYS A 39 12.37 -15.16 -5.95
C LYS A 39 13.81 -15.14 -6.50
N PRO A 40 14.30 -13.99 -7.00
CA PRO A 40 15.69 -13.87 -7.42
C PRO A 40 16.66 -14.14 -6.26
N GLU A 41 17.87 -14.55 -6.60
CA GLU A 41 18.95 -14.71 -5.62
C GLU A 41 19.16 -13.39 -4.84
N GLY A 42 19.29 -13.49 -3.52
CA GLY A 42 19.44 -12.34 -2.63
C GLY A 42 18.15 -11.59 -2.32
N ALA A 43 17.04 -11.79 -3.05
CA ALA A 43 15.79 -11.14 -2.73
C ALA A 43 15.09 -11.84 -1.54
N PRO A 44 14.54 -11.07 -0.56
CA PRO A 44 13.86 -11.66 0.59
C PRO A 44 12.48 -12.22 0.24
N HIS A 45 11.79 -11.64 -0.75
CA HIS A 45 10.41 -11.92 -1.07
C HIS A 45 10.19 -12.11 -2.58
N THR A 46 9.06 -12.76 -2.93
CA THR A 46 8.53 -12.79 -4.30
C THR A 46 7.64 -11.57 -4.55
N ALA A 47 7.32 -11.29 -5.81
CA ALA A 47 6.40 -10.21 -6.16
C ALA A 47 5.01 -10.41 -5.53
N TRP A 48 4.49 -11.63 -5.53
CA TRP A 48 3.24 -11.96 -4.86
C TRP A 48 3.27 -11.62 -3.37
N LYS A 49 4.35 -11.98 -2.67
CA LYS A 49 4.48 -11.66 -1.26
C LYS A 49 4.48 -10.16 -0.99
N LEU A 50 5.16 -9.37 -1.82
CA LEU A 50 5.19 -7.92 -1.67
C LEU A 50 3.83 -7.28 -1.96
N LEU A 51 3.15 -7.70 -3.04
CA LEU A 51 1.81 -7.21 -3.37
C LEU A 51 0.80 -7.49 -2.24
N GLU A 52 0.74 -8.72 -1.75
CA GLU A 52 -0.18 -9.08 -0.66
C GLU A 52 0.18 -8.38 0.66
N HIS A 53 1.46 -8.21 0.96
CA HIS A 53 1.88 -7.44 2.12
C HIS A 53 1.41 -5.99 2.05
N LEU A 54 1.59 -5.34 0.90
CA LEU A 54 1.07 -3.98 0.65
C LEU A 54 -0.44 -3.91 0.87
N ARG A 55 -1.19 -4.84 0.27
CA ARG A 55 -2.65 -4.90 0.39
C ARG A 55 -3.10 -5.10 1.85
N ILE A 56 -2.49 -6.06 2.55
CA ILE A 56 -2.85 -6.39 3.94
C ILE A 56 -2.55 -5.21 4.86
N ALA A 57 -1.35 -4.63 4.74
CA ALA A 57 -0.93 -3.52 5.59
C ALA A 57 -1.78 -2.26 5.35
N GLN A 58 -2.05 -1.90 4.09
CA GLN A 58 -2.89 -0.76 3.77
C GLN A 58 -4.32 -0.96 4.27
N ARG A 59 -4.89 -2.16 4.10
CA ARG A 59 -6.22 -2.50 4.64
C ARG A 59 -6.26 -2.35 6.15
N ASP A 60 -5.25 -2.84 6.86
CA ASP A 60 -5.15 -2.72 8.30
C ASP A 60 -5.11 -1.25 8.75
N ILE A 61 -4.22 -0.44 8.16
CA ILE A 61 -4.10 0.98 8.48
C ILE A 61 -5.42 1.72 8.22
N LEU A 62 -6.07 1.47 7.08
CA LEU A 62 -7.35 2.08 6.75
C LEU A 62 -8.45 1.68 7.74
N GLU A 63 -8.59 0.39 8.04
CA GLU A 63 -9.64 -0.06 8.96
C GLU A 63 -9.37 0.39 10.40
N PHE A 64 -8.12 0.39 10.85
CA PHE A 64 -7.73 0.99 12.12
C PHE A 64 -8.13 2.46 12.19
N SER A 65 -7.98 3.20 11.09
CA SER A 65 -8.31 4.63 11.04
C SER A 65 -9.79 4.95 11.21
N ARG A 66 -10.69 4.02 10.83
CA ARG A 66 -12.13 4.32 10.70
C ARG A 66 -13.07 3.36 11.44
N ASN A 67 -12.58 2.26 11.98
CA ASN A 67 -13.41 1.20 12.52
C ASN A 67 -12.93 0.78 13.91
N ALA A 68 -13.64 1.23 14.94
CA ALA A 68 -13.33 0.91 16.33
C ALA A 68 -13.37 -0.59 16.68
N LYS A 69 -13.99 -1.42 15.83
CA LYS A 69 -14.08 -2.87 16.01
C LYS A 69 -13.02 -3.64 15.22
N HIS A 70 -12.17 -2.92 14.47
CA HIS A 70 -11.11 -3.56 13.71
C HIS A 70 -10.10 -4.23 14.63
N VAL A 71 -9.66 -5.41 14.22
CA VAL A 71 -8.59 -6.16 14.90
C VAL A 71 -7.47 -6.35 13.90
N SER A 72 -6.32 -5.75 14.19
CA SER A 72 -5.14 -5.84 13.35
C SER A 72 -4.60 -7.27 13.26
N PRO A 73 -4.03 -7.65 12.10
CA PRO A 73 -3.33 -8.92 11.95
C PRO A 73 -2.21 -9.07 12.99
N LYS A 74 -1.93 -10.30 13.40
CA LYS A 74 -0.83 -10.56 14.35
C LYS A 74 0.52 -10.28 13.71
N PHE A 75 1.24 -9.30 14.23
CA PHE A 75 2.57 -8.93 13.74
C PHE A 75 3.63 -9.99 14.12
N PRO A 76 4.62 -10.29 13.23
CA PRO A 76 4.71 -9.86 11.82
C PRO A 76 3.98 -10.80 10.86
N ALA A 77 3.68 -12.03 11.27
CA ALA A 77 3.25 -13.13 10.37
C ALA A 77 1.91 -12.86 9.67
N GLY A 78 0.97 -12.18 10.33
CA GLY A 78 -0.34 -11.87 9.76
C GLY A 78 -0.33 -10.85 8.62
N TYR A 79 0.79 -10.15 8.40
CA TYR A 79 0.96 -9.19 7.31
C TYR A 79 1.55 -9.79 6.04
N TRP A 80 1.82 -11.09 6.02
CA TRP A 80 2.42 -11.78 4.88
C TRP A 80 1.57 -12.95 4.43
N PRO A 81 1.39 -13.15 3.10
CA PRO A 81 0.66 -14.30 2.62
C PRO A 81 1.43 -15.60 2.94
N PRO A 82 0.71 -16.71 3.18
CA PRO A 82 1.34 -17.99 3.49
C PRO A 82 2.06 -18.60 2.28
N THR A 83 1.66 -18.24 1.06
CA THR A 83 2.21 -18.78 -0.19
C THR A 83 3.22 -17.83 -0.84
N ALA A 84 4.20 -18.38 -1.55
CA ALA A 84 5.15 -17.59 -2.34
C ALA A 84 4.58 -17.19 -3.72
N THR A 85 3.52 -17.87 -4.16
CA THR A 85 2.85 -17.67 -5.46
C THR A 85 1.38 -17.34 -5.24
N PRO A 86 0.70 -16.65 -6.18
CA PRO A 86 -0.74 -16.50 -6.16
C PRO A 86 -1.42 -17.88 -6.09
N PRO A 87 -2.40 -18.06 -5.18
CA PRO A 87 -3.08 -19.36 -5.04
C PRO A 87 -4.01 -19.69 -6.22
N GLN A 88 -4.44 -18.69 -6.97
CA GLN A 88 -5.27 -18.81 -8.17
C GLN A 88 -4.81 -17.81 -9.23
N THR A 89 -5.14 -18.06 -10.50
CA THR A 89 -4.81 -17.16 -11.63
C THR A 89 -5.35 -15.74 -11.44
N THR A 90 -6.52 -15.61 -10.84
CA THR A 90 -7.19 -14.32 -10.58
C THR A 90 -6.70 -13.59 -9.32
N SER A 91 -5.95 -14.27 -8.44
CA SER A 91 -5.56 -13.70 -7.13
C SER A 91 -4.70 -12.44 -7.25
N TRP A 92 -3.84 -12.37 -8.25
CA TRP A 92 -3.01 -11.19 -8.51
C TRP A 92 -3.85 -9.94 -8.80
N ASP A 93 -4.78 -10.05 -9.74
CA ASP A 93 -5.62 -8.93 -10.16
C ASP A 93 -6.64 -8.55 -9.07
N GLN A 94 -7.15 -9.53 -8.33
CA GLN A 94 -8.01 -9.30 -7.16
C GLN A 94 -7.26 -8.54 -6.06
N SER A 95 -5.99 -8.84 -5.83
CA SER A 95 -5.16 -8.16 -4.84
C SER A 95 -4.89 -6.72 -5.24
N ILE A 96 -4.57 -6.46 -6.52
CA ILE A 96 -4.42 -5.10 -7.06
C ILE A 96 -5.72 -4.31 -6.89
N ALA A 97 -6.85 -4.85 -7.31
CA ALA A 97 -8.14 -4.18 -7.20
C ALA A 97 -8.52 -3.86 -5.74
N ALA A 98 -8.24 -4.78 -4.81
CA ALA A 98 -8.47 -4.54 -3.38
C ALA A 98 -7.57 -3.44 -2.82
N TYR A 99 -6.29 -3.43 -3.17
CA TYR A 99 -5.36 -2.36 -2.79
C TYR A 99 -5.86 -0.99 -3.31
N GLN A 100 -6.21 -0.90 -4.59
CA GLN A 100 -6.70 0.34 -5.21
C GLN A 100 -8.00 0.84 -4.57
N SER A 101 -8.92 -0.06 -4.23
CA SER A 101 -10.17 0.28 -3.53
C SER A 101 -9.92 0.85 -2.13
N ASP A 102 -9.02 0.24 -1.37
CA ASP A 102 -8.67 0.72 -0.04
C ASP A 102 -7.90 2.04 -0.10
N HIS A 103 -7.02 2.20 -1.10
CA HIS A 103 -6.31 3.45 -1.38
C HIS A 103 -7.30 4.60 -1.67
N ALA A 104 -8.24 4.39 -2.59
CA ALA A 104 -9.26 5.38 -2.91
C ALA A 104 -10.12 5.76 -1.67
N THR A 105 -10.32 4.81 -0.76
CA THR A 105 -11.03 5.05 0.50
C THR A 105 -10.19 5.88 1.47
N MET A 106 -8.88 5.65 1.55
CA MET A 106 -7.98 6.48 2.36
C MET A 106 -7.92 7.93 1.82
N VAL A 107 -7.84 8.09 0.50
CA VAL A 107 -7.88 9.41 -0.14
C VAL A 107 -9.19 10.15 0.20
N LYS A 108 -10.34 9.46 0.15
CA LYS A 108 -11.63 10.05 0.56
C LYS A 108 -11.63 10.48 2.01
N LEU A 109 -11.08 9.66 2.92
CA LEU A 109 -10.97 9.97 4.34
C LEU A 109 -10.13 11.25 4.56
N VAL A 110 -9.02 11.39 3.85
CA VAL A 110 -8.13 12.56 3.93
C VAL A 110 -8.76 13.81 3.33
N THR A 111 -9.53 13.68 2.23
CA THR A 111 -10.14 14.82 1.54
C THR A 111 -11.44 15.30 2.17
N ASP A 112 -12.08 14.50 3.00
CA ASP A 112 -13.31 14.87 3.69
C ASP A 112 -13.06 16.00 4.70
N PRO A 113 -13.64 17.20 4.51
CA PRO A 113 -13.45 18.32 5.43
C PRO A 113 -14.04 18.06 6.84
N ALA A 114 -14.92 17.06 6.98
CA ALA A 114 -15.43 16.64 8.28
C ALA A 114 -14.44 15.78 9.08
N THR A 115 -13.41 15.24 8.42
CA THR A 115 -12.35 14.49 9.08
C THR A 115 -11.36 15.43 9.74
N ASP A 116 -11.27 15.41 11.07
CA ASP A 116 -10.17 16.08 11.79
C ASP A 116 -8.89 15.23 11.69
N LEU A 117 -7.95 15.70 10.86
CA LEU A 117 -6.69 15.01 10.60
C LEU A 117 -5.78 14.90 11.84
N PHE A 118 -5.94 15.84 12.79
CA PHE A 118 -5.08 15.94 13.98
C PHE A 118 -5.68 15.32 15.23
N ALA A 119 -6.99 15.06 15.23
CA ALA A 119 -7.63 14.37 16.35
C ALA A 119 -7.06 12.96 16.52
N ARG A 120 -6.84 12.58 17.78
CA ARG A 120 -6.43 11.21 18.12
C ARG A 120 -7.56 10.23 17.78
N ILE A 121 -7.21 9.14 17.14
CA ILE A 121 -8.13 8.01 16.91
C ILE A 121 -8.54 7.47 18.29
N PRO A 122 -9.84 7.46 18.63
CA PRO A 122 -10.29 7.20 20.02
C PRO A 122 -9.93 5.82 20.57
N TRP A 123 -9.69 4.84 19.69
CA TRP A 123 -9.32 3.46 20.04
C TRP A 123 -7.84 3.16 19.82
N GLY A 124 -7.06 4.19 19.46
CA GLY A 124 -5.60 4.09 19.28
C GLY A 124 -4.83 4.53 20.53
N GLU A 125 -3.51 4.46 20.42
CA GLU A 125 -2.56 4.84 21.49
C GLU A 125 -1.95 6.24 21.22
N GLY A 126 -2.66 7.09 20.49
CA GLY A 126 -2.22 8.45 20.15
C GLY A 126 -2.06 8.72 18.66
N GLN A 127 -2.32 7.73 17.83
CA GLN A 127 -2.33 7.89 16.37
C GLN A 127 -3.43 8.85 15.92
N THR A 128 -3.17 9.53 14.80
CA THR A 128 -4.11 10.45 14.14
C THR A 128 -4.31 10.03 12.68
N ILE A 129 -5.37 10.49 12.03
CA ILE A 129 -5.59 10.21 10.60
C ILE A 129 -4.42 10.75 9.75
N LEU A 130 -3.87 11.90 10.12
CA LEU A 130 -2.67 12.45 9.48
C LEU A 130 -1.51 11.44 9.52
N ARG A 131 -1.21 10.92 10.69
CA ARG A 131 -0.13 9.95 10.88
C ARG A 131 -0.36 8.68 10.06
N GLU A 132 -1.58 8.16 10.03
CA GLU A 132 -1.93 6.95 9.28
C GLU A 132 -1.85 7.17 7.75
N ALA A 133 -2.30 8.32 7.25
CA ALA A 133 -2.16 8.66 5.83
C ALA A 133 -0.68 8.74 5.39
N MET A 134 0.16 9.37 6.21
CA MET A 134 1.61 9.42 5.97
C MET A 134 2.24 8.01 6.00
N LEU A 135 1.81 7.15 6.91
CA LEU A 135 2.28 5.77 7.02
C LEU A 135 1.91 4.95 5.77
N VAL A 136 0.69 5.12 5.24
CA VAL A 136 0.27 4.45 3.98
C VAL A 136 1.21 4.85 2.85
N ALA A 137 1.49 6.15 2.68
CA ALA A 137 2.35 6.63 1.60
C ALA A 137 3.80 6.15 1.75
N ASP A 138 4.38 6.26 2.95
CA ASP A 138 5.75 5.83 3.25
C ASP A 138 5.94 4.31 3.02
N HIS A 139 5.03 3.51 3.56
CA HIS A 139 5.05 2.06 3.41
C HIS A 139 4.88 1.63 1.94
N ALA A 140 3.98 2.28 1.21
CA ALA A 140 3.78 2.03 -0.22
C ALA A 140 5.05 2.35 -1.01
N ALA A 141 5.65 3.53 -0.82
CA ALA A 141 6.88 3.93 -1.49
C ALA A 141 8.03 2.93 -1.27
N TYR A 142 8.20 2.46 -0.03
CA TYR A 142 9.23 1.48 0.33
C TYR A 142 9.07 0.16 -0.43
N HIS A 143 7.86 -0.40 -0.48
CA HIS A 143 7.62 -1.70 -1.12
C HIS A 143 7.43 -1.61 -2.64
N VAL A 144 6.94 -0.50 -3.17
CA VAL A 144 6.94 -0.22 -4.61
C VAL A 144 8.37 -0.22 -5.15
N GLY A 145 9.31 0.43 -4.44
CA GLY A 145 10.73 0.36 -4.80
C GLY A 145 11.27 -1.06 -4.85
N GLN A 146 10.85 -1.94 -3.93
CA GLN A 146 11.23 -3.36 -3.94
C GLN A 146 10.59 -4.12 -5.12
N LEU A 147 9.34 -3.85 -5.48
CA LEU A 147 8.69 -4.43 -6.66
C LEU A 147 9.43 -4.04 -7.95
N VAL A 148 9.79 -2.77 -8.12
CA VAL A 148 10.59 -2.31 -9.27
C VAL A 148 11.94 -3.00 -9.31
N LEU A 149 12.64 -3.11 -8.17
CA LEU A 149 13.91 -3.81 -8.10
C LEU A 149 13.76 -5.29 -8.48
N LEU A 150 12.72 -5.98 -8.00
CA LEU A 150 12.43 -7.36 -8.39
C LEU A 150 12.21 -7.50 -9.90
N ARG A 151 11.46 -6.57 -10.52
CA ARG A 151 11.25 -6.59 -11.97
C ARG A 151 12.55 -6.46 -12.75
N ARG A 152 13.45 -5.60 -12.30
CA ARG A 152 14.78 -5.43 -12.91
C ARG A 152 15.61 -6.70 -12.78
N LEU A 153 15.67 -7.30 -11.60
CA LEU A 153 16.39 -8.54 -11.36
C LEU A 153 15.85 -9.73 -12.18
N LEU A 154 14.55 -9.72 -12.47
CA LEU A 154 13.86 -10.74 -13.30
C LEU A 154 13.87 -10.41 -14.80
N GLY A 155 14.51 -9.30 -15.22
CA GLY A 155 14.53 -8.89 -16.63
C GLY A 155 13.15 -8.48 -17.19
N ASN A 156 12.23 -8.04 -16.34
CA ASN A 156 10.86 -7.66 -16.69
C ASN A 156 10.54 -6.19 -16.42
N TRP A 157 11.53 -5.34 -16.36
CA TRP A 157 11.38 -3.89 -16.31
C TRP A 157 11.86 -3.29 -17.63
N LYS A 158 11.02 -2.46 -18.26
CA LYS A 158 11.44 -1.68 -19.41
C LYS A 158 12.02 -0.38 -18.86
N ASP A 159 13.31 -0.17 -19.05
CA ASP A 159 13.90 1.14 -18.83
C ASP A 159 13.28 2.11 -19.82
N SER A 160 12.65 3.17 -19.30
CA SER A 160 12.06 4.26 -20.08
C SER A 160 13.13 5.19 -20.62
#